data_815a7a076f10bdfbd12405cdd10b0314
#
_entry.id   815a7a076f10bdfbd12405cdd10b0314
#
_cell.length_a   1.000
_cell.length_b   1.000
_cell.length_c   1.000
_cell.angle_alpha   90.00
_cell.angle_beta   90.00
_cell.angle_gamma   90.00
#
_symmetry.space_group_name_H-M   'P 1'
#
loop_
_entity.id
_entity.type
_entity.pdbx_description
1 polymer ?
#
loop_
_entity_poly.entity_id
_entity_poly.type
_entity_poly.pdbx_seq_one_letter_code
_entity_poly.pdbx_strand_id
1 'polypeptide(L)'
;MSDDENIIKKIIHEGTKAEKLELFGFEFQTPRKKIRSKFKLFARACYPRFFDEKSADFHDDVIMDLIMSYISDNKLVAGFRGCAKTSLAKLFIVFVLLNDKDEHRKYLKVLTKELKNAKQIVTDSYNLILEVSNLYGDQFAKEGDIKREETMGGYTMRNGTKISAGTIGQTQRGHVQDAYRPDWILFDDTEDVKSISSMVITQSIIESCAEAIKGLSLDGSFFVSCNYISDQGVVQWFMNKASVDVRIIPLLTDDQ
;
A
#
# COMPACT_ATOMS: atom_id res chain seq x y z
N MET A 1 29.55 6.00 -11.58
CA MET A 1 28.27 6.68 -11.26
C MET A 1 28.02 7.64 -12.39
N SER A 2 26.82 7.61 -12.97
CA SER A 2 26.44 8.57 -14.02
C SER A 2 26.24 9.97 -13.43
N ASP A 3 26.37 11.02 -14.25
CA ASP A 3 26.12 12.41 -13.81
C ASP A 3 24.69 12.55 -13.25
N ASP A 4 23.73 11.81 -13.81
CA ASP A 4 22.34 11.78 -13.33
C ASP A 4 22.21 11.22 -11.90
N GLU A 5 22.98 10.19 -11.53
CA GLU A 5 22.97 9.65 -10.15
C GLU A 5 23.51 10.67 -9.13
N ASN A 6 24.49 11.47 -9.52
CA ASN A 6 25.04 12.52 -8.66
C ASN A 6 24.04 13.67 -8.48
N ILE A 7 23.33 14.07 -9.54
CA ILE A 7 22.29 15.09 -9.48
C ILE A 7 21.13 14.62 -8.58
N ILE A 8 20.68 13.38 -8.75
CA ILE A 8 19.61 12.81 -7.92
C ILE A 8 20.01 12.80 -6.44
N LYS A 9 21.22 12.32 -6.11
CA LYS A 9 21.73 12.33 -4.74
C LYS A 9 21.79 13.75 -4.16
N LYS A 10 22.24 14.72 -4.95
CA LYS A 10 22.29 16.11 -4.54
C LYS A 10 20.91 16.67 -4.23
N ILE A 11 19.90 16.42 -5.09
CA ILE A 11 18.52 16.86 -4.84
C ILE A 11 17.96 16.21 -3.58
N ILE A 12 18.26 14.93 -3.33
CA ILE A 12 17.79 14.22 -2.15
C ILE A 12 18.36 14.84 -0.88
N HIS A 13 19.65 15.15 -0.83
CA HIS A 13 20.33 15.64 0.37
C HIS A 13 20.15 17.15 0.59
N GLU A 14 20.21 17.94 -0.46
CA GLU A 14 20.32 19.40 -0.40
C GLU A 14 19.11 20.12 -1.03
N GLY A 15 18.32 19.41 -1.83
CA GLY A 15 17.22 19.99 -2.59
C GLY A 15 16.05 20.46 -1.71
N THR A 16 15.34 21.45 -2.20
CA THR A 16 14.10 21.97 -1.62
C THR A 16 12.95 20.95 -1.75
N LYS A 17 11.88 21.16 -0.99
CA LYS A 17 10.64 20.37 -1.13
C LYS A 17 10.10 20.42 -2.56
N ALA A 18 10.18 21.59 -3.21
CA ALA A 18 9.72 21.78 -4.59
C ALA A 18 10.51 20.90 -5.57
N GLU A 19 11.85 20.90 -5.49
CA GLU A 19 12.72 20.07 -6.33
C GLU A 19 12.49 18.57 -6.10
N LYS A 20 12.27 18.15 -4.85
CA LYS A 20 11.93 16.75 -4.52
C LYS A 20 10.56 16.36 -5.07
N LEU A 21 9.55 17.23 -4.98
CA LEU A 21 8.24 17.00 -5.57
C LEU A 21 8.27 17.06 -7.10
N GLU A 22 9.19 17.79 -7.72
CA GLU A 22 9.40 17.71 -9.16
C GLU A 22 9.97 16.35 -9.56
N LEU A 23 10.94 15.86 -8.82
CA LEU A 23 11.59 14.58 -9.08
C LEU A 23 10.66 13.38 -8.84
N PHE A 24 10.02 13.30 -7.68
CA PHE A 24 9.24 12.15 -7.24
C PHE A 24 7.73 12.36 -7.32
N GLY A 25 7.25 13.60 -7.23
CA GLY A 25 5.83 13.93 -7.17
C GLY A 25 5.07 13.57 -8.44
N PHE A 26 3.81 13.17 -8.27
CA PHE A 26 2.89 12.89 -9.37
C PHE A 26 1.54 13.54 -9.12
N GLU A 27 0.76 13.66 -10.18
CA GLU A 27 -0.62 14.12 -10.19
C GLU A 27 -1.51 12.98 -10.70
N PHE A 28 -2.80 13.06 -10.42
CA PHE A 28 -3.76 12.04 -10.86
C PHE A 28 -3.70 11.79 -12.39
N GLN A 29 -3.50 12.85 -13.16
CA GLN A 29 -3.39 12.79 -14.62
C GLN A 29 -2.03 12.26 -15.13
N THR A 30 -1.05 12.09 -14.24
CA THR A 30 0.28 11.58 -14.64
C THR A 30 0.15 10.18 -15.25
N PRO A 31 0.77 9.91 -16.42
CA PRO A 31 0.75 8.59 -17.02
C PRO A 31 1.26 7.51 -16.06
N ARG A 32 0.57 6.40 -15.93
CA ARG A 32 0.85 5.31 -14.96
C ARG A 32 2.28 4.79 -15.03
N LYS A 33 2.82 4.64 -16.25
CA LYS A 33 4.23 4.26 -16.47
C LYS A 33 5.22 5.28 -15.87
N LYS A 34 4.89 6.58 -15.92
CA LYS A 34 5.69 7.64 -15.33
C LYS A 34 5.60 7.62 -13.80
N ILE A 35 4.41 7.36 -13.23
CA ILE A 35 4.26 7.16 -11.78
C ILE A 35 5.11 5.98 -11.31
N ARG A 36 5.10 4.85 -12.04
CA ARG A 36 5.94 3.68 -11.75
C ARG A 36 7.44 4.04 -11.73
N SER A 37 7.90 4.77 -12.75
CA SER A 37 9.30 5.21 -12.80
C SER A 37 9.67 6.10 -11.62
N LYS A 38 8.81 7.04 -11.24
CA LYS A 38 8.99 7.91 -10.08
C LYS A 38 8.98 7.12 -8.77
N PHE A 39 8.07 6.16 -8.61
CA PHE A 39 8.06 5.25 -7.45
C PHE A 39 9.37 4.46 -7.34
N LYS A 40 9.82 3.83 -8.43
CA LYS A 40 11.08 3.06 -8.43
C LYS A 40 12.29 3.94 -8.09
N LEU A 41 12.32 5.15 -8.63
CA LEU A 41 13.38 6.12 -8.33
C LEU A 41 13.35 6.52 -6.85
N PHE A 42 12.18 6.90 -6.32
CA PHE A 42 11.99 7.23 -4.91
C PHE A 42 12.41 6.08 -3.99
N ALA A 43 11.89 4.88 -4.25
CA ALA A 43 12.13 3.72 -3.41
C ALA A 43 13.61 3.33 -3.37
N ARG A 44 14.31 3.34 -4.51
CA ARG A 44 15.75 3.04 -4.58
C ARG A 44 16.61 4.14 -3.94
N ALA A 45 16.22 5.39 -4.10
CA ALA A 45 16.96 6.51 -3.58
C ALA A 45 16.82 6.66 -2.06
N CYS A 46 15.59 6.46 -1.55
CA CYS A 46 15.28 6.65 -0.14
C CYS A 46 15.50 5.39 0.70
N TYR A 47 15.31 4.22 0.10
CA TYR A 47 15.33 2.93 0.82
C TYR A 47 16.14 1.87 0.05
N PRO A 48 17.43 2.09 -0.23
CA PRO A 48 18.27 1.19 -1.05
C PRO A 48 18.29 -0.24 -0.50
N ARG A 49 18.20 -0.43 0.81
CA ARG A 49 18.21 -1.76 1.46
C ARG A 49 17.08 -2.71 1.01
N PHE A 50 16.00 -2.19 0.42
CA PHE A 50 14.93 -3.02 -0.13
C PHE A 50 15.26 -3.55 -1.54
N PHE A 51 16.38 -3.12 -2.11
CA PHE A 51 16.81 -3.41 -3.48
C PHE A 51 18.23 -3.99 -3.55
N ASP A 52 18.71 -4.57 -2.45
CA ASP A 52 20.03 -5.20 -2.36
C ASP A 52 20.11 -6.41 -3.30
N GLU A 53 18.98 -7.09 -3.53
CA GLU A 53 18.86 -8.15 -4.51
C GLU A 53 18.20 -7.65 -5.81
N LYS A 54 18.50 -8.34 -6.92
CA LYS A 54 17.89 -8.03 -8.21
C LYS A 54 16.37 -8.24 -8.12
N SER A 55 15.62 -7.18 -8.40
CA SER A 55 14.16 -7.27 -8.49
C SER A 55 13.75 -8.21 -9.62
N ALA A 56 12.84 -9.14 -9.34
CA ALA A 56 12.22 -9.97 -10.37
C ALA A 56 11.28 -9.12 -11.27
N ASP A 57 11.08 -9.53 -12.51
CA ASP A 57 10.29 -8.77 -13.49
C ASP A 57 8.84 -8.56 -13.03
N PHE A 58 8.25 -9.55 -12.34
CA PHE A 58 6.89 -9.43 -11.79
C PHE A 58 6.73 -8.31 -10.75
N HIS A 59 7.80 -7.85 -10.10
CA HIS A 59 7.71 -6.72 -9.16
C HIS A 59 7.26 -5.44 -9.86
N ASP A 60 7.66 -5.23 -11.11
CA ASP A 60 7.21 -4.09 -11.92
C ASP A 60 5.71 -4.14 -12.19
N ASP A 61 5.17 -5.35 -12.37
CA ASP A 61 3.75 -5.57 -12.54
C ASP A 61 2.97 -5.34 -11.24
N VAL A 62 3.48 -5.83 -10.10
CA VAL A 62 2.88 -5.56 -8.78
C VAL A 62 2.84 -4.06 -8.48
N ILE A 63 3.92 -3.35 -8.78
CA ILE A 63 3.97 -1.88 -8.63
C ILE A 63 2.92 -1.22 -9.53
N MET A 64 2.76 -1.70 -10.77
CA MET A 64 1.74 -1.15 -11.66
C MET A 64 0.33 -1.41 -11.13
N ASP A 65 0.05 -2.60 -10.60
CA ASP A 65 -1.25 -2.95 -10.01
C ASP A 65 -1.54 -2.10 -8.74
N LEU A 66 -0.53 -1.82 -7.90
CA LEU A 66 -0.66 -0.87 -6.79
C LEU A 66 -1.03 0.53 -7.27
N ILE A 67 -0.35 1.04 -8.31
CA ILE A 67 -0.65 2.36 -8.90
C ILE A 67 -2.08 2.39 -9.45
N MET A 68 -2.46 1.36 -10.23
CA MET A 68 -3.80 1.29 -10.81
C MET A 68 -4.86 1.23 -9.71
N SER A 69 -4.63 0.46 -8.64
CA SER A 69 -5.56 0.40 -7.51
C SER A 69 -5.68 1.72 -6.77
N TYR A 70 -4.59 2.47 -6.62
CA TYR A 70 -4.62 3.78 -5.97
C TYR A 70 -5.39 4.81 -6.78
N ILE A 71 -5.31 4.74 -8.11
CA ILE A 71 -6.00 5.70 -8.98
C ILE A 71 -7.49 5.39 -9.08
N SER A 72 -7.90 4.17 -9.46
CA SER A 72 -9.31 3.90 -9.75
C SER A 72 -9.73 2.44 -9.71
N ASP A 73 -8.81 1.48 -9.85
CA ASP A 73 -9.16 0.10 -10.15
C ASP A 73 -9.16 -0.75 -8.87
N ASN A 74 -9.90 -1.86 -8.90
CA ASN A 74 -9.77 -2.87 -7.87
C ASN A 74 -8.81 -3.95 -8.35
N LYS A 75 -7.73 -4.17 -7.62
CA LYS A 75 -6.67 -5.10 -8.01
C LYS A 75 -6.47 -6.19 -6.97
N LEU A 76 -6.19 -7.39 -7.45
CA LEU A 76 -5.76 -8.51 -6.63
C LEU A 76 -4.47 -9.08 -7.19
N VAL A 77 -3.48 -9.20 -6.32
CA VAL A 77 -2.22 -9.90 -6.61
C VAL A 77 -2.10 -11.11 -5.69
N ALA A 78 -2.29 -12.29 -6.25
CA ALA A 78 -2.06 -13.56 -5.58
C ALA A 78 -0.69 -14.10 -5.96
N GLY A 79 0.12 -14.47 -4.98
CA GLY A 79 1.46 -14.99 -5.24
C GLY A 79 2.00 -15.79 -4.07
N PHE A 80 3.16 -16.37 -4.24
CA PHE A 80 3.81 -17.16 -3.20
C PHE A 80 4.32 -16.30 -2.03
N ARG A 81 4.58 -16.94 -0.90
CA ARG A 81 5.18 -16.28 0.27
C ARG A 81 6.61 -15.86 -0.04
N GLY A 82 6.98 -14.63 0.30
CA GLY A 82 8.31 -14.09 0.06
C GLY A 82 8.47 -13.32 -1.26
N CYS A 83 7.44 -13.21 -2.10
CA CYS A 83 7.51 -12.40 -3.34
C CYS A 83 7.34 -10.87 -3.11
N ALA A 84 7.69 -10.39 -1.92
CA ALA A 84 7.80 -8.98 -1.53
C ALA A 84 6.51 -8.12 -1.66
N LYS A 85 5.32 -8.69 -1.85
CA LYS A 85 4.05 -7.96 -2.01
C LYS A 85 3.81 -6.93 -0.90
N THR A 86 3.85 -7.37 0.36
CA THR A 86 3.64 -6.51 1.54
C THR A 86 4.72 -5.42 1.66
N SER A 87 5.98 -5.73 1.32
CA SER A 87 7.08 -4.75 1.32
C SER A 87 6.86 -3.67 0.26
N LEU A 88 6.46 -4.06 -0.94
CA LEU A 88 6.11 -3.12 -2.01
C LEU A 88 4.91 -2.27 -1.64
N ALA A 89 3.88 -2.85 -1.01
CA ALA A 89 2.71 -2.11 -0.55
C ALA A 89 3.07 -1.07 0.53
N LYS A 90 3.95 -1.41 1.49
CA LYS A 90 4.45 -0.44 2.50
C LYS A 90 5.19 0.71 1.85
N LEU A 91 6.13 0.43 0.95
CA LEU A 91 6.87 1.47 0.22
C LEU A 91 5.94 2.34 -0.64
N PHE A 92 4.92 1.71 -1.23
CA PHE A 92 3.92 2.41 -2.03
C PHE A 92 3.06 3.35 -1.18
N ILE A 93 2.61 2.91 0.01
CA ILE A 93 1.91 3.77 0.97
C ILE A 93 2.75 5.01 1.30
N VAL A 94 4.02 4.82 1.62
CA VAL A 94 4.94 5.94 1.92
C VAL A 94 5.08 6.86 0.72
N PHE A 95 5.25 6.29 -0.47
CA PHE A 95 5.38 7.06 -1.70
C PHE A 95 4.16 7.96 -1.96
N VAL A 96 2.95 7.42 -1.88
CA VAL A 96 1.74 8.20 -2.17
C VAL A 96 1.48 9.27 -1.10
N LEU A 97 1.72 8.96 0.18
CA LEU A 97 1.56 9.92 1.27
C LEU A 97 2.49 11.14 1.16
N LEU A 98 3.68 10.96 0.55
CA LEU A 98 4.69 12.01 0.43
C LEU A 98 4.68 12.72 -0.93
N ASN A 99 4.21 12.06 -2.00
CA ASN A 99 4.46 12.50 -3.37
C ASN A 99 3.21 12.68 -4.22
N ASP A 100 2.01 12.36 -3.72
CA ASP A 100 0.76 12.69 -4.40
C ASP A 100 0.47 14.18 -4.23
N LYS A 101 0.64 14.95 -5.33
CA LYS A 101 0.48 16.42 -5.32
C LYS A 101 -0.99 16.85 -5.23
N ASP A 102 -1.89 16.03 -5.76
CA ASP A 102 -3.33 16.31 -5.77
C ASP A 102 -4.00 15.86 -4.48
N GLU A 103 -3.26 15.11 -3.65
CA GLU A 103 -3.80 14.49 -2.44
C GLU A 103 -5.09 13.73 -2.77
N HIS A 104 -5.03 12.94 -3.83
CA HIS A 104 -6.17 12.25 -4.45
C HIS A 104 -6.92 11.35 -3.47
N ARG A 105 -6.20 10.69 -2.56
CA ARG A 105 -6.76 9.86 -1.49
C ARG A 105 -6.50 10.51 -0.14
N LYS A 106 -7.57 10.64 0.65
CA LYS A 106 -7.51 11.28 1.98
C LYS A 106 -7.55 10.28 3.12
N TYR A 107 -8.04 9.07 2.87
CA TYR A 107 -8.12 8.06 3.92
C TYR A 107 -7.76 6.66 3.39
N LEU A 108 -6.54 6.23 3.72
CA LEU A 108 -6.03 4.90 3.43
C LEU A 108 -6.31 3.98 4.60
N LYS A 109 -6.82 2.77 4.34
CA LYS A 109 -7.07 1.77 5.38
C LYS A 109 -6.34 0.47 5.07
N VAL A 110 -5.64 -0.07 6.07
CA VAL A 110 -4.97 -1.37 5.99
C VAL A 110 -5.79 -2.39 6.77
N LEU A 111 -6.23 -3.45 6.10
CA LEU A 111 -7.00 -4.54 6.67
C LEU A 111 -6.26 -5.86 6.51
N THR A 112 -6.05 -6.55 7.61
CA THR A 112 -5.47 -7.90 7.65
C THR A 112 -6.35 -8.81 8.49
N LYS A 113 -6.09 -10.12 8.44
CA LYS A 113 -6.78 -11.07 9.31
C LYS A 113 -6.54 -10.76 10.80
N GLU A 114 -5.33 -10.43 11.19
CA GLU A 114 -4.96 -10.09 12.55
C GLU A 114 -4.62 -8.60 12.68
N LEU A 115 -5.27 -7.89 13.61
CA LEU A 115 -5.04 -6.45 13.84
C LEU A 115 -3.56 -6.10 14.05
N LYS A 116 -2.82 -6.97 14.70
CA LYS A 116 -1.39 -6.79 14.96
C LYS A 116 -0.59 -6.64 13.64
N ASN A 117 -0.94 -7.40 12.59
CA ASN A 117 -0.26 -7.33 11.29
C ASN A 117 -0.59 -6.02 10.57
N ALA A 118 -1.85 -5.58 10.60
CA ALA A 118 -2.23 -4.29 10.05
C ALA A 118 -1.53 -3.13 10.78
N LYS A 119 -1.48 -3.17 12.12
CA LYS A 119 -0.73 -2.19 12.93
C LYS A 119 0.75 -2.19 12.59
N GLN A 120 1.35 -3.36 12.34
CA GLN A 120 2.75 -3.45 11.94
C GLN A 120 2.99 -2.76 10.59
N ILE A 121 2.15 -3.00 9.57
CA ILE A 121 2.26 -2.33 8.26
C ILE A 121 2.18 -0.81 8.41
N VAL A 122 1.20 -0.32 9.18
CA VAL A 122 1.02 1.11 9.43
C VAL A 122 2.19 1.71 10.21
N THR A 123 2.69 1.01 11.23
CA THR A 123 3.86 1.44 12.02
C THR A 123 5.12 1.46 11.17
N ASP A 124 5.33 0.44 10.33
CA ASP A 124 6.48 0.38 9.43
C ASP A 124 6.45 1.54 8.43
N SER A 125 5.28 1.84 7.85
CA SER A 125 5.14 2.99 6.94
C SER A 125 5.41 4.32 7.65
N TYR A 126 4.96 4.48 8.90
CA TYR A 126 5.27 5.64 9.73
C TYR A 126 6.80 5.78 9.96
N ASN A 127 7.47 4.69 10.35
CA ASN A 127 8.91 4.69 10.58
C ASN A 127 9.69 5.01 9.30
N LEU A 128 9.25 4.48 8.15
CA LEU A 128 9.84 4.81 6.86
C LEU A 128 9.69 6.29 6.51
N ILE A 129 8.54 6.92 6.82
CA ILE A 129 8.36 8.37 6.64
C ILE A 129 9.32 9.15 7.55
N LEU A 130 9.46 8.75 8.82
CA LEU A 130 10.42 9.38 9.74
C LEU A 130 11.86 9.22 9.27
N GLU A 131 12.24 8.04 8.76
CA GLU A 131 13.57 7.79 8.21
C GLU A 131 13.89 8.73 7.05
N VAL A 132 12.95 8.94 6.13
CA VAL A 132 13.10 9.89 5.03
C VAL A 132 13.20 11.32 5.54
N SER A 133 12.39 11.71 6.52
CA SER A 133 12.47 13.00 7.18
C SER A 133 13.83 13.25 7.82
N ASN A 134 14.38 12.25 8.52
CA ASN A 134 15.65 12.34 9.20
C ASN A 134 16.84 12.43 8.23
N LEU A 135 16.78 11.66 7.12
CA LEU A 135 17.84 11.62 6.12
C LEU A 135 17.87 12.85 5.22
N TYR A 136 16.70 13.37 4.87
CA TYR A 136 16.56 14.43 3.86
C TYR A 136 16.07 15.75 4.45
N GLY A 137 16.14 15.88 5.78
CA GLY A 137 15.74 17.06 6.52
C GLY A 137 14.23 17.30 6.49
N ASP A 138 13.86 18.47 6.94
CA ASP A 138 12.47 18.89 7.21
C ASP A 138 11.55 18.99 5.99
N GLN A 139 11.98 18.49 4.85
CA GLN A 139 11.39 18.84 3.56
C GLN A 139 10.25 17.94 3.14
N PHE A 140 10.19 16.69 3.64
CA PHE A 140 9.11 15.76 3.29
C PHE A 140 8.03 15.73 4.36
N ALA A 141 8.37 15.27 5.56
CA ALA A 141 7.48 15.25 6.71
C ALA A 141 8.33 15.35 7.98
N LYS A 142 7.92 16.23 8.91
CA LYS A 142 8.49 16.31 10.24
C LYS A 142 7.66 15.49 11.19
N GLU A 143 8.24 15.05 12.31
CA GLU A 143 7.48 14.40 13.37
C GLU A 143 6.26 15.22 13.81
N GLY A 144 6.40 16.55 13.86
CA GLY A 144 5.28 17.47 14.15
C GLY A 144 4.23 17.57 13.05
N ASP A 145 4.51 17.09 11.86
CA ASP A 145 3.55 17.06 10.74
C ASP A 145 2.70 15.78 10.75
N ILE A 146 3.08 14.77 11.55
CA ILE A 146 2.42 13.48 11.63
C ILE A 146 1.73 13.35 12.99
N LYS A 147 0.39 13.29 13.00
CA LYS A 147 -0.39 13.01 14.20
C LYS A 147 -0.61 11.51 14.32
N ARG A 148 -0.01 10.88 15.34
CA ARG A 148 -0.18 9.45 15.60
C ARG A 148 -1.42 9.19 16.45
N GLU A 149 -2.27 8.28 15.98
CA GLU A 149 -3.41 7.76 16.74
C GLU A 149 -2.99 6.49 17.49
N GLU A 150 -2.56 6.63 18.75
CA GLU A 150 -1.97 5.54 19.53
C GLU A 150 -2.92 4.35 19.75
N THR A 151 -4.20 4.61 19.97
CA THR A 151 -5.19 3.57 20.31
C THR A 151 -5.64 2.75 19.10
N MET A 152 -5.68 3.31 17.91
CA MET A 152 -6.27 2.68 16.73
C MET A 152 -5.25 2.19 15.70
N GLY A 153 -3.95 2.36 15.96
CA GLY A 153 -2.92 1.97 15.00
C GLY A 153 -3.01 2.76 13.71
N GLY A 154 -2.98 4.10 13.81
CA GLY A 154 -3.05 4.99 12.68
C GLY A 154 -2.18 6.22 12.86
N TYR A 155 -2.11 7.06 11.84
CA TYR A 155 -1.56 8.40 11.89
C TYR A 155 -2.20 9.29 10.83
N THR A 156 -2.11 10.60 11.05
CA THR A 156 -2.61 11.61 10.12
C THR A 156 -1.45 12.51 9.72
N MET A 157 -1.26 12.68 8.42
CA MET A 157 -0.27 13.60 7.87
C MET A 157 -0.71 15.06 8.08
N ARG A 158 0.22 16.00 7.96
CA ARG A 158 -0.07 17.44 8.11
C ARG A 158 -1.13 17.94 7.14
N ASN A 159 -1.15 17.41 5.92
CA ASN A 159 -2.16 17.74 4.90
C ASN A 159 -3.55 17.13 5.17
N GLY A 160 -3.72 16.43 6.29
CA GLY A 160 -4.97 15.79 6.67
C GLY A 160 -5.17 14.39 6.12
N THR A 161 -4.26 13.87 5.28
CA THR A 161 -4.33 12.48 4.79
C THR A 161 -4.12 11.51 5.95
N LYS A 162 -5.06 10.58 6.10
CA LYS A 162 -5.10 9.60 7.20
C LYS A 162 -4.76 8.21 6.71
N ILE A 163 -4.06 7.45 7.55
CA ILE A 163 -3.94 6.00 7.41
C ILE A 163 -4.32 5.31 8.71
N SER A 164 -5.03 4.19 8.64
CA SER A 164 -5.39 3.41 9.82
C SER A 164 -5.31 1.91 9.58
N ALA A 165 -5.02 1.17 10.67
CA ALA A 165 -5.07 -0.27 10.72
C ALA A 165 -6.44 -0.77 11.16
N GLY A 166 -6.84 -1.91 10.64
CA GLY A 166 -8.05 -2.62 11.04
C GLY A 166 -7.91 -4.13 10.85
N THR A 167 -8.84 -4.88 11.38
CA THR A 167 -8.90 -6.33 11.21
C THR A 167 -10.17 -6.74 10.48
N ILE A 168 -10.05 -7.79 9.68
CA ILE A 168 -11.18 -8.45 9.03
C ILE A 168 -11.83 -9.36 10.07
N GLY A 169 -13.16 -9.28 10.23
CA GLY A 169 -13.90 -10.08 11.21
C GLY A 169 -14.35 -9.31 12.46
N GLN A 170 -13.89 -8.07 12.66
CA GLN A 170 -14.55 -7.16 13.58
C GLN A 170 -15.58 -6.33 12.83
N THR A 171 -16.78 -6.23 13.37
CA THR A 171 -17.86 -5.41 12.79
C THR A 171 -17.35 -4.00 12.56
N GLN A 172 -17.20 -3.62 11.30
CA GLN A 172 -16.77 -2.25 10.90
C GLN A 172 -17.86 -1.19 11.21
N ARG A 173 -18.97 -1.63 11.85
CA ARG A 173 -20.09 -0.79 12.24
C ARG A 173 -19.70 0.03 13.45
N GLY A 174 -19.51 1.32 13.27
CA GLY A 174 -19.32 2.29 14.37
C GLY A 174 -18.00 3.05 14.39
N HIS A 175 -17.06 2.75 13.51
CA HIS A 175 -15.87 3.58 13.37
C HIS A 175 -16.08 4.71 12.33
N VAL A 176 -17.23 5.41 12.46
CA VAL A 176 -17.35 6.77 11.93
C VAL A 176 -16.63 7.68 12.92
N GLN A 177 -15.33 7.57 12.98
CA GLN A 177 -14.48 8.61 13.53
C GLN A 177 -14.15 9.54 12.36
N ASP A 178 -14.63 10.75 12.47
CA ASP A 178 -14.61 11.77 11.44
C ASP A 178 -15.42 11.38 10.16
N ALA A 179 -16.06 12.33 9.53
CA ALA A 179 -17.03 12.16 8.43
C ALA A 179 -16.48 11.50 7.15
N TYR A 180 -15.29 10.89 7.18
CA TYR A 180 -14.61 10.34 6.02
C TYR A 180 -14.68 8.83 5.96
N ARG A 181 -15.13 8.31 4.82
CA ARG A 181 -15.03 6.90 4.46
C ARG A 181 -13.65 6.62 3.89
N PRO A 182 -13.06 5.41 4.09
CA PRO A 182 -11.86 5.03 3.37
C PRO A 182 -12.07 5.22 1.86
N ASP A 183 -11.07 5.77 1.21
CA ASP A 183 -11.07 5.94 -0.25
C ASP A 183 -10.03 5.03 -0.93
N TRP A 184 -9.17 4.39 -0.14
CA TRP A 184 -8.34 3.28 -0.59
C TRP A 184 -8.13 2.26 0.53
N ILE A 185 -8.32 0.97 0.21
CA ILE A 185 -8.12 -0.13 1.16
C ILE A 185 -7.03 -1.07 0.65
N LEU A 186 -6.04 -1.35 1.51
CA LEU A 186 -5.13 -2.47 1.35
C LEU A 186 -5.68 -3.66 2.17
N PHE A 187 -6.06 -4.73 1.49
CA PHE A 187 -6.28 -6.05 2.10
C PHE A 187 -4.99 -6.86 1.99
N ASP A 188 -4.36 -7.19 3.12
CA ASP A 188 -3.11 -7.96 3.13
C ASP A 188 -3.27 -9.21 4.00
N ASP A 189 -2.89 -10.37 3.46
CA ASP A 189 -3.00 -11.68 4.12
C ASP A 189 -4.35 -11.89 4.83
N THR A 190 -5.44 -11.86 4.05
CA THR A 190 -6.82 -11.94 4.55
C THR A 190 -7.23 -13.33 5.04
N GLU A 191 -6.51 -14.39 4.63
CA GLU A 191 -6.77 -15.78 4.99
C GLU A 191 -5.49 -16.53 5.36
N ASP A 192 -5.64 -17.60 6.12
CA ASP A 192 -4.58 -18.55 6.45
C ASP A 192 -5.12 -20.00 6.40
N VAL A 193 -4.24 -20.98 6.56
CA VAL A 193 -4.59 -22.41 6.55
C VAL A 193 -5.68 -22.74 7.57
N LYS A 194 -5.72 -22.07 8.71
CA LYS A 194 -6.74 -22.32 9.74
C LYS A 194 -8.11 -21.78 9.33
N SER A 195 -8.15 -20.61 8.69
CA SER A 195 -9.43 -20.03 8.25
C SER A 195 -10.07 -20.85 7.14
N ILE A 196 -9.30 -21.36 6.18
CA ILE A 196 -9.82 -22.14 5.06
C ILE A 196 -10.29 -23.54 5.48
N SER A 197 -9.86 -24.04 6.64
CA SER A 197 -10.32 -25.33 7.17
C SER A 197 -11.76 -25.29 7.73
N SER A 198 -12.38 -24.11 7.83
CA SER A 198 -13.72 -23.90 8.34
C SER A 198 -14.52 -22.98 7.42
N MET A 199 -15.53 -23.54 6.74
CA MET A 199 -16.41 -22.76 5.87
C MET A 199 -17.10 -21.59 6.60
N VAL A 200 -17.43 -21.76 7.89
CA VAL A 200 -18.06 -20.71 8.72
C VAL A 200 -17.10 -19.54 8.91
N ILE A 201 -15.83 -19.84 9.21
CA ILE A 201 -14.80 -18.80 9.39
C ILE A 201 -14.54 -18.10 8.05
N THR A 202 -14.37 -18.87 6.97
CA THR A 202 -14.16 -18.31 5.63
C THR A 202 -15.31 -17.40 5.23
N GLN A 203 -16.56 -17.83 5.43
CA GLN A 203 -17.73 -17.03 5.11
C GLN A 203 -17.79 -15.72 5.94
N SER A 204 -17.48 -15.78 7.22
CA SER A 204 -17.43 -14.59 8.09
C SER A 204 -16.36 -13.59 7.62
N ILE A 205 -15.20 -14.07 7.14
CA ILE A 205 -14.14 -13.22 6.58
C ILE A 205 -14.64 -12.57 5.27
N ILE A 206 -15.28 -13.36 4.38
CA ILE A 206 -15.85 -12.85 3.13
C ILE A 206 -16.88 -11.74 3.40
N GLU A 207 -17.78 -11.96 4.35
CA GLU A 207 -18.79 -10.95 4.75
C GLU A 207 -18.13 -9.67 5.27
N SER A 208 -17.09 -9.80 6.09
CA SER A 208 -16.32 -8.65 6.60
C SER A 208 -15.59 -7.89 5.49
N CYS A 209 -15.01 -8.58 4.51
CA CYS A 209 -14.42 -7.96 3.33
C CYS A 209 -15.48 -7.23 2.50
N ALA A 210 -16.65 -7.86 2.29
CA ALA A 210 -17.76 -7.26 1.57
C ALA A 210 -18.29 -5.99 2.27
N GLU A 211 -18.39 -6.00 3.60
CA GLU A 211 -18.78 -4.82 4.39
C GLU A 211 -17.74 -3.70 4.28
N ALA A 212 -16.45 -4.04 4.32
CA ALA A 212 -15.38 -3.05 4.17
C ALA A 212 -15.43 -2.38 2.78
N ILE A 213 -15.67 -3.15 1.72
CA ILE A 213 -15.81 -2.63 0.35
C ILE A 213 -17.04 -1.72 0.24
N LYS A 214 -18.19 -2.11 0.83
CA LYS A 214 -19.41 -1.27 0.89
C LYS A 214 -19.18 0.03 1.69
N GLY A 215 -18.20 0.01 2.59
CA GLY A 215 -17.79 1.16 3.39
C GLY A 215 -16.88 2.15 2.67
N LEU A 216 -16.39 1.84 1.47
CA LEU A 216 -15.59 2.76 0.67
C LEU A 216 -16.37 4.02 0.28
N SER A 217 -15.64 5.09 -0.01
CA SER A 217 -16.19 6.29 -0.68
C SER A 217 -16.65 5.93 -2.10
N LEU A 218 -17.39 6.82 -2.74
CA LEU A 218 -17.98 6.59 -4.06
C LEU A 218 -16.92 6.23 -5.12
N ASP A 219 -15.78 6.93 -5.08
CA ASP A 219 -14.64 6.72 -5.98
C ASP A 219 -13.54 5.86 -5.33
N GLY A 220 -13.90 5.18 -4.25
CA GLY A 220 -12.97 4.35 -3.50
C GLY A 220 -12.60 3.07 -4.25
N SER A 221 -11.37 2.62 -4.02
CA SER A 221 -10.81 1.42 -4.63
C SER A 221 -10.02 0.60 -3.62
N PHE A 222 -9.56 -0.58 -4.03
CA PHE A 222 -8.79 -1.43 -3.13
C PHE A 222 -7.73 -2.25 -3.86
N PHE A 223 -6.73 -2.64 -3.08
CA PHE A 223 -5.70 -3.59 -3.47
C PHE A 223 -5.71 -4.79 -2.54
N VAL A 224 -5.75 -5.99 -3.11
CA VAL A 224 -5.65 -7.25 -2.36
C VAL A 224 -4.29 -7.89 -2.59
N SER A 225 -3.52 -8.04 -1.52
CA SER A 225 -2.25 -8.73 -1.47
C SER A 225 -2.41 -10.04 -0.70
N CYS A 226 -2.24 -11.17 -1.35
CA CYS A 226 -2.54 -12.45 -0.73
C CYS A 226 -1.67 -13.59 -1.25
N ASN A 227 -1.69 -14.70 -0.51
CA ASN A 227 -1.22 -15.98 -0.99
C ASN A 227 -2.44 -16.80 -1.42
N TYR A 228 -2.37 -17.44 -2.60
CA TYR A 228 -3.43 -18.34 -3.03
C TYR A 228 -3.30 -19.66 -2.27
N ILE A 229 -4.28 -19.96 -1.43
CA ILE A 229 -4.22 -21.12 -0.54
C ILE A 229 -5.32 -22.14 -0.86
N SER A 230 -6.50 -21.69 -1.32
CA SER A 230 -7.66 -22.55 -1.52
C SER A 230 -8.62 -22.02 -2.59
N ASP A 231 -9.19 -22.94 -3.36
CA ASP A 231 -10.24 -22.65 -4.36
C ASP A 231 -11.59 -22.25 -3.73
N GLN A 232 -11.73 -22.37 -2.41
CA GLN A 232 -12.93 -22.02 -1.66
C GLN A 232 -12.67 -20.87 -0.67
N GLY A 233 -11.50 -20.24 -0.75
CA GLY A 233 -11.06 -19.21 0.16
C GLY A 233 -11.57 -17.79 -0.19
N VAL A 234 -11.16 -16.85 0.65
CA VAL A 234 -11.45 -15.43 0.48
C VAL A 234 -10.83 -14.89 -0.81
N VAL A 235 -9.65 -15.39 -1.18
CA VAL A 235 -8.95 -15.01 -2.41
C VAL A 235 -9.79 -15.39 -3.63
N GLN A 236 -10.32 -16.61 -3.67
CA GLN A 236 -11.20 -17.07 -4.76
C GLN A 236 -12.47 -16.23 -4.84
N TRP A 237 -13.03 -15.82 -3.70
CA TRP A 237 -14.20 -14.93 -3.69
C TRP A 237 -13.87 -13.56 -4.33
N PHE A 238 -12.70 -12.98 -4.06
CA PHE A 238 -12.26 -11.75 -4.74
C PHE A 238 -12.07 -11.98 -6.24
N MET A 239 -11.43 -13.11 -6.63
CA MET A 239 -11.18 -13.45 -8.04
C MET A 239 -12.46 -13.58 -8.85
N ASN A 240 -13.54 -14.03 -8.23
CA ASN A 240 -14.85 -14.20 -8.88
C ASN A 240 -15.63 -12.87 -9.04
N LYS A 241 -15.11 -11.75 -8.56
CA LYS A 241 -15.75 -10.44 -8.74
C LYS A 241 -15.39 -9.84 -10.09
N ALA A 242 -16.37 -9.55 -10.94
CA ALA A 242 -16.16 -8.94 -12.25
C ALA A 242 -15.46 -7.55 -12.19
N SER A 243 -15.53 -6.87 -11.03
CA SER A 243 -14.91 -5.56 -10.82
C SER A 243 -13.46 -5.63 -10.33
N VAL A 244 -12.89 -6.83 -10.18
CA VAL A 244 -11.53 -7.03 -9.68
C VAL A 244 -10.66 -7.57 -10.80
N ASP A 245 -9.59 -6.86 -11.08
CA ASP A 245 -8.56 -7.32 -12.01
C ASP A 245 -7.50 -8.14 -11.26
N VAL A 246 -7.23 -9.34 -11.74
CA VAL A 246 -6.50 -10.39 -11.03
C VAL A 246 -5.16 -10.67 -11.67
N ARG A 247 -4.11 -10.66 -10.85
CA ARG A 247 -2.78 -11.15 -11.22
C ARG A 247 -2.39 -12.33 -10.34
N ILE A 248 -2.00 -13.43 -10.97
CA ILE A 248 -1.41 -14.58 -10.28
C ILE A 248 0.08 -14.61 -10.59
N ILE A 249 0.91 -14.62 -9.55
CA ILE A 249 2.36 -14.79 -9.65
C ILE A 249 2.64 -16.27 -9.37
N PRO A 250 3.01 -17.07 -10.38
CA PRO A 250 3.28 -18.49 -10.18
C PRO A 250 4.53 -18.68 -9.32
N LEU A 251 4.58 -19.77 -8.58
CA LEU A 251 5.83 -20.23 -7.97
C LEU A 251 6.76 -20.63 -9.13
N LEU A 252 7.93 -20.02 -9.18
CA LEU A 252 8.95 -20.43 -10.15
C LEU A 252 9.34 -21.88 -9.81
N THR A 253 9.18 -22.78 -10.77
CA THR A 253 9.76 -24.13 -10.70
C THR A 253 11.22 -24.05 -11.13
N ASP A 254 12.08 -24.92 -10.57
CA ASP A 254 13.54 -24.92 -10.78
C ASP A 254 13.98 -25.05 -12.26
N ASP A 255 13.04 -25.12 -13.18
CA ASP A 255 13.25 -25.26 -14.63
C ASP A 255 13.19 -23.93 -15.44
N GLN A 256 13.27 -22.76 -14.76
CA GLN A 256 13.31 -21.45 -15.43
C GLN A 256 14.54 -20.62 -15.05
#